data_4caadbfec103f44641e474ba934b0ec7
#
_entry.id   4caadbfec103f44641e474ba934b0ec7
#
_cell.length_a   1.000
_cell.length_b   1.000
_cell.length_c   1.000
_cell.angle_alpha   90.00
_cell.angle_beta   90.00
_cell.angle_gamma   90.00
#
_symmetry.space_group_name_H-M   'P 1'
#
loop_
_entity.id
_entity.type
_entity.pdbx_description
1 polymer ?
#
loop_
_entity_poly.entity_id
_entity_poly.type
_entity_poly.pdbx_seq_one_letter_code
_entity_poly.pdbx_strand_id
1 'polypeptide(L)'
;MRDKMCPHKSELKAASPLFLNRIKTGILPRMNTSQFTLVLDQIESLIRKSCAFLKGDLDEDQIELYSLSFSQAELLAARTVLASSEKNPNLSNIANYFAADVITSITQKFAVRPKTFGLHASELPDLESVQDFLSPAYISALGQHFLDNGLPESDVDEDKRIIRDTFRTFAEEVVMPLAEDIHRKDLLVPDEILEPLKQMGVFGLSIPERFGGLKPDTQEDSMGMVVVTEELSRGSLGAAGSLITRPEIMARALMEGGTEEQQAKWLPAIASGDTLCAVSVTEPNTGSDVASVALRAIKTSGGWLLNGGKTWCTYAGAASALLVLARTDKDIKPAHKGLSLFIVEKPAYKAVSYTHLTLPTIY
;
A
#
# COMPACT_ATOMS: atom_id res chain seq x y z
N MET A 1 42.47 5.87 20.10
CA MET A 1 41.26 6.65 20.43
C MET A 1 40.01 5.84 20.15
N ARG A 2 39.94 4.55 20.56
CA ARG A 2 38.80 3.62 20.31
C ARG A 2 38.23 2.94 21.58
N ASP A 3 38.68 3.32 22.79
CA ASP A 3 38.38 2.57 24.02
C ASP A 3 37.55 3.34 25.07
N LYS A 4 36.74 4.35 24.68
CA LYS A 4 35.98 5.15 25.66
C LYS A 4 34.51 5.34 25.32
N MET A 5 33.85 4.41 24.64
CA MET A 5 32.40 4.49 24.38
C MET A 5 31.66 3.18 24.65
N CYS A 6 31.94 2.52 25.76
CA CYS A 6 31.07 1.48 26.28
C CYS A 6 30.70 1.83 27.73
N PRO A 7 29.45 2.14 28.08
CA PRO A 7 29.06 2.34 29.47
C PRO A 7 29.21 1.01 30.25
N HIS A 8 29.59 1.14 31.49
CA HIS A 8 29.85 0.05 32.42
C HIS A 8 28.72 -1.00 32.44
N LYS A 9 29.12 -2.27 32.43
CA LYS A 9 28.28 -3.48 32.48
C LYS A 9 27.39 -3.61 33.73
N SER A 10 27.29 -2.61 34.60
CA SER A 10 26.62 -2.69 35.89
C SER A 10 25.23 -2.06 35.99
N GLU A 11 24.68 -1.47 34.91
CA GLU A 11 23.40 -0.79 34.96
C GLU A 11 22.34 -1.33 34.00
N LEU A 12 22.58 -2.45 33.32
CA LEU A 12 21.51 -3.19 32.66
C LEU A 12 20.70 -3.91 33.74
N LYS A 13 19.55 -3.33 34.15
CA LYS A 13 18.52 -4.09 34.86
C LYS A 13 18.18 -5.28 33.99
N ALA A 14 18.65 -6.45 34.38
CA ALA A 14 18.55 -7.68 33.63
C ALA A 14 17.06 -8.01 33.39
N ALA A 15 16.72 -8.29 32.16
CA ALA A 15 15.49 -9.03 31.84
C ALA A 15 15.35 -10.20 32.82
N SER A 16 14.11 -10.52 33.22
CA SER A 16 13.89 -11.53 34.27
C SER A 16 14.71 -12.78 33.96
N PRO A 17 15.38 -13.41 34.95
CA PRO A 17 16.19 -14.61 34.73
C PRO A 17 15.42 -15.75 34.05
N LEU A 18 14.12 -15.82 34.24
CA LEU A 18 13.21 -16.75 33.55
C LEU A 18 13.06 -16.43 32.06
N PHE A 19 13.05 -15.16 31.69
CA PHE A 19 12.96 -14.71 30.30
C PHE A 19 14.24 -15.04 29.54
N LEU A 20 15.40 -14.69 30.09
CA LEU A 20 16.71 -15.00 29.50
C LEU A 20 16.97 -16.51 29.37
N ASN A 21 16.46 -17.31 30.32
CA ASN A 21 16.62 -18.76 30.26
C ASN A 21 15.74 -19.40 29.17
N ARG A 22 14.52 -18.88 28.95
CA ARG A 22 13.66 -19.32 27.86
C ARG A 22 14.23 -19.01 26.49
N ILE A 23 14.82 -17.81 26.30
CA ILE A 23 15.50 -17.45 25.06
C ILE A 23 16.70 -18.35 24.80
N LYS A 24 17.51 -18.65 25.81
CA LYS A 24 18.65 -19.56 25.71
C LYS A 24 18.26 -21.00 25.37
N THR A 25 17.05 -21.42 25.70
CA THR A 25 16.50 -22.74 25.37
C THR A 25 15.73 -22.77 24.05
N GLY A 26 15.72 -21.68 23.27
CA GLY A 26 14.97 -21.56 22.00
C GLY A 26 13.47 -21.42 22.17
N ILE A 27 12.98 -21.28 23.43
CA ILE A 27 11.55 -21.12 23.72
C ILE A 27 11.27 -19.62 23.85
N LEU A 28 10.78 -19.00 22.78
CA LEU A 28 10.34 -17.60 22.82
C LEU A 28 9.15 -17.46 23.78
N PRO A 29 9.14 -16.42 24.65
CA PRO A 29 8.03 -16.18 25.55
C PRO A 29 6.76 -15.93 24.72
N ARG A 30 5.67 -16.56 25.13
CA ARG A 30 4.34 -16.32 24.58
C ARG A 30 3.57 -15.45 25.59
N MET A 31 3.15 -14.29 25.15
CA MET A 31 2.15 -13.52 25.88
C MET A 31 0.77 -14.05 25.51
N ASN A 32 -0.14 -14.02 26.47
CA ASN A 32 -1.53 -14.35 26.18
C ASN A 32 -2.12 -13.22 25.30
N THR A 33 -2.73 -13.55 24.18
CA THR A 33 -3.39 -12.60 23.25
C THR A 33 -4.31 -11.62 24.00
N SER A 34 -4.94 -12.05 25.09
CA SER A 34 -5.80 -11.21 25.93
C SER A 34 -5.08 -10.00 26.54
N GLN A 35 -3.79 -10.09 26.86
CA GLN A 35 -3.04 -8.96 27.42
C GLN A 35 -2.75 -7.89 26.38
N PHE A 36 -2.37 -8.29 25.16
CA PHE A 36 -2.24 -7.35 24.03
C PHE A 36 -3.57 -6.68 23.73
N THR A 37 -4.67 -7.45 23.73
CA THR A 37 -6.02 -6.94 23.46
C THR A 37 -6.39 -5.82 24.44
N LEU A 38 -6.12 -5.98 25.72
CA LEU A 38 -6.42 -4.94 26.72
C LEU A 38 -5.68 -3.62 26.44
N VAL A 39 -4.39 -3.68 26.08
CA VAL A 39 -3.62 -2.47 25.78
C VAL A 39 -4.07 -1.86 24.47
N LEU A 40 -4.39 -2.67 23.46
CA LEU A 40 -4.93 -2.19 22.18
C LEU A 40 -6.31 -1.55 22.34
N ASP A 41 -7.16 -2.06 23.26
CA ASP A 41 -8.44 -1.44 23.59
C ASP A 41 -8.27 -0.09 24.28
N GLN A 42 -7.27 0.03 25.17
CA GLN A 42 -6.91 1.32 25.75
C GLN A 42 -6.46 2.32 24.68
N ILE A 43 -5.59 1.90 23.76
CA ILE A 43 -5.12 2.75 22.64
C ILE A 43 -6.30 3.17 21.75
N GLU A 44 -7.21 2.26 21.42
CA GLU A 44 -8.40 2.60 20.63
C GLU A 44 -9.26 3.64 21.32
N SER A 45 -9.43 3.52 22.65
CA SER A 45 -10.16 4.52 23.44
C SER A 45 -9.49 5.89 23.39
N LEU A 46 -8.14 5.95 23.44
CA LEU A 46 -7.39 7.21 23.31
C LEU A 46 -7.53 7.82 21.91
N ILE A 47 -7.47 7.01 20.86
CA ILE A 47 -7.69 7.47 19.47
C ILE A 47 -9.11 8.07 19.35
N ARG A 48 -10.13 7.37 19.82
CA ARG A 48 -11.52 7.86 19.80
C ARG A 48 -11.70 9.16 20.58
N LYS A 49 -11.08 9.26 21.77
CA LYS A 49 -11.08 10.47 22.59
C LYS A 49 -10.43 11.64 21.84
N SER A 50 -9.28 11.38 21.21
CA SER A 50 -8.56 12.41 20.44
C SER A 50 -9.34 12.87 19.22
N CYS A 51 -9.98 11.97 18.49
CA CYS A 51 -10.87 12.33 17.38
C CYS A 51 -12.05 13.21 17.84
N ALA A 52 -12.61 12.93 19.03
CA ALA A 52 -13.69 13.75 19.60
C ALA A 52 -13.21 15.12 20.11
N PHE A 53 -11.95 15.22 20.52
CA PHE A 53 -11.33 16.48 20.98
C PHE A 53 -11.02 17.43 19.80
N LEU A 54 -10.52 16.88 18.69
CA LEU A 54 -10.25 17.65 17.48
C LEU A 54 -11.59 18.05 16.83
N LYS A 55 -11.71 19.31 16.45
CA LYS A 55 -12.98 19.86 15.92
C LYS A 55 -13.24 19.48 14.46
N GLY A 56 -12.32 18.74 13.85
CA GLY A 56 -12.45 18.23 12.48
C GLY A 56 -12.20 19.28 11.40
N ASP A 57 -11.53 20.38 11.74
CA ASP A 57 -10.98 21.27 10.73
C ASP A 57 -9.79 20.57 10.07
N LEU A 58 -9.98 20.12 8.83
CA LEU A 58 -8.99 19.31 8.11
C LEU A 58 -7.70 20.11 7.82
N ASP A 59 -7.78 21.42 7.73
CA ASP A 59 -6.63 22.27 7.42
C ASP A 59 -5.83 22.63 8.70
N GLU A 60 -6.52 22.91 9.80
CA GLU A 60 -5.88 23.26 11.08
C GLU A 60 -5.37 22.04 11.85
N ASP A 61 -6.13 20.94 11.85
CA ASP A 61 -5.82 19.72 12.62
C ASP A 61 -5.08 18.65 11.77
N GLN A 62 -4.56 18.99 10.60
CA GLN A 62 -4.03 18.04 9.60
C GLN A 62 -2.96 17.10 10.17
N ILE A 63 -2.03 17.59 10.99
CA ILE A 63 -0.91 16.82 11.54
C ILE A 63 -1.45 15.78 12.54
N GLU A 64 -2.38 16.18 13.39
CA GLU A 64 -3.02 15.33 14.41
C GLU A 64 -3.90 14.28 13.73
N LEU A 65 -4.74 14.69 12.77
CA LEU A 65 -5.61 13.78 12.03
C LEU A 65 -4.81 12.74 11.21
N TYR A 66 -3.70 13.15 10.59
CA TYR A 66 -2.77 12.22 9.94
C TYR A 66 -2.22 11.21 10.94
N SER A 67 -1.73 11.68 12.09
CA SER A 67 -1.18 10.81 13.13
C SER A 67 -2.22 9.83 13.68
N LEU A 68 -3.47 10.28 13.90
CA LEU A 68 -4.58 9.43 14.36
C LEU A 68 -4.99 8.39 13.31
N SER A 69 -5.09 8.80 12.04
CA SER A 69 -5.43 7.89 10.94
C SER A 69 -4.40 6.79 10.79
N PHE A 70 -3.11 7.16 10.88
CA PHE A 70 -2.01 6.20 10.81
C PHE A 70 -2.03 5.25 12.01
N SER A 71 -2.25 5.79 13.22
CA SER A 71 -2.35 4.98 14.46
C SER A 71 -3.54 4.02 14.41
N GLN A 72 -4.67 4.43 13.85
CA GLN A 72 -5.82 3.55 13.65
C GLN A 72 -5.53 2.41 12.68
N ALA A 73 -4.81 2.68 11.59
CA ALA A 73 -4.41 1.66 10.63
C ALA A 73 -3.43 0.64 11.26
N GLU A 74 -2.42 1.12 12.00
CA GLU A 74 -1.48 0.27 12.74
C GLU A 74 -2.19 -0.59 13.79
N LEU A 75 -3.14 -0.01 14.54
CA LEU A 75 -3.96 -0.73 15.52
C LEU A 75 -4.76 -1.88 14.88
N LEU A 76 -5.43 -1.61 13.74
CA LEU A 76 -6.18 -2.62 13.01
C LEU A 76 -5.27 -3.73 12.49
N ALA A 77 -4.10 -3.38 11.97
CA ALA A 77 -3.10 -4.35 11.51
C ALA A 77 -2.64 -5.25 12.67
N ALA A 78 -2.32 -4.69 13.84
CA ALA A 78 -1.92 -5.47 15.01
C ALA A 78 -3.03 -6.43 15.47
N ARG A 79 -4.28 -5.99 15.53
CA ARG A 79 -5.43 -6.84 15.86
C ARG A 79 -5.60 -7.98 14.85
N THR A 80 -5.44 -7.70 13.56
CA THR A 80 -5.57 -8.70 12.49
C THR A 80 -4.49 -9.76 12.60
N VAL A 81 -3.23 -9.38 12.82
CA VAL A 81 -2.12 -10.32 12.96
C VAL A 81 -2.26 -11.17 14.22
N LEU A 82 -2.70 -10.59 15.35
CA LEU A 82 -2.99 -11.34 16.57
C LEU A 82 -4.11 -12.36 16.35
N ALA A 83 -5.22 -11.97 15.72
CA ALA A 83 -6.32 -12.88 15.41
C ALA A 83 -5.91 -14.01 14.46
N SER A 84 -5.05 -13.72 13.47
CA SER A 84 -4.47 -14.73 12.58
C SER A 84 -3.58 -15.70 13.35
N SER A 85 -2.85 -15.23 14.36
CA SER A 85 -1.97 -16.08 15.18
C SER A 85 -2.74 -17.07 16.08
N GLU A 86 -4.01 -16.81 16.38
CA GLU A 86 -4.88 -17.76 17.10
C GLU A 86 -5.23 -18.97 16.21
N LYS A 87 -5.38 -18.74 14.91
CA LYS A 87 -5.64 -19.80 13.92
C LYS A 87 -4.36 -20.50 13.48
N ASN A 88 -3.27 -19.76 13.34
CA ASN A 88 -1.95 -20.28 12.96
C ASN A 88 -0.90 -19.98 14.05
N PRO A 89 -0.62 -20.91 14.97
CA PRO A 89 0.33 -20.70 16.06
C PRO A 89 1.77 -20.36 15.61
N ASN A 90 2.14 -20.66 14.37
CA ASN A 90 3.46 -20.32 13.84
C ASN A 90 3.63 -18.80 13.66
N LEU A 91 2.54 -18.06 13.58
CA LEU A 91 2.54 -16.60 13.53
C LEU A 91 2.70 -15.95 14.91
N SER A 92 2.54 -16.70 16.02
CA SER A 92 2.43 -16.09 17.36
C SER A 92 3.63 -15.22 17.74
N ASN A 93 4.84 -15.64 17.42
CA ASN A 93 6.05 -14.89 17.80
C ASN A 93 6.16 -13.57 17.06
N ILE A 94 5.90 -13.56 15.75
CA ILE A 94 5.90 -12.33 14.94
C ILE A 94 4.71 -11.44 15.29
N ALA A 95 3.55 -12.02 15.59
CA ALA A 95 2.36 -11.28 16.02
C ALA A 95 2.61 -10.54 17.34
N ASN A 96 3.24 -11.19 18.32
CA ASN A 96 3.60 -10.58 19.60
C ASN A 96 4.60 -9.42 19.41
N TYR A 97 5.66 -9.64 18.59
CA TYR A 97 6.61 -8.58 18.26
C TYR A 97 5.91 -7.39 17.60
N PHE A 98 5.13 -7.65 16.56
CA PHE A 98 4.44 -6.60 15.81
C PHE A 98 3.43 -5.83 16.66
N ALA A 99 2.66 -6.52 17.50
CA ALA A 99 1.72 -5.86 18.41
C ALA A 99 2.44 -5.00 19.46
N ALA A 100 3.58 -5.46 19.99
CA ALA A 100 4.40 -4.69 20.93
C ALA A 100 4.99 -3.44 20.27
N ASP A 101 5.47 -3.56 19.03
CA ASP A 101 6.00 -2.46 18.22
C ASP A 101 4.93 -1.40 17.95
N VAL A 102 3.74 -1.81 17.50
CA VAL A 102 2.59 -0.93 17.26
C VAL A 102 2.15 -0.22 18.53
N ILE A 103 2.00 -0.93 19.64
CA ILE A 103 1.63 -0.34 20.95
C ILE A 103 2.64 0.74 21.33
N THR A 104 3.92 0.43 21.21
CA THR A 104 5.00 1.36 21.57
C THR A 104 5.02 2.57 20.64
N SER A 105 4.93 2.35 19.33
CA SER A 105 4.90 3.41 18.31
C SER A 105 3.76 4.40 18.56
N ILE A 106 2.53 3.92 18.75
CA ILE A 106 1.36 4.77 18.99
C ILE A 106 1.48 5.50 20.32
N THR A 107 1.91 4.81 21.37
CA THR A 107 2.08 5.41 22.71
C THR A 107 3.11 6.54 22.67
N GLN A 108 4.23 6.35 21.99
CA GLN A 108 5.26 7.37 21.82
C GLN A 108 4.77 8.59 21.01
N LYS A 109 3.98 8.38 19.94
CA LYS A 109 3.36 9.48 19.18
C LYS A 109 2.52 10.37 20.08
N PHE A 110 1.71 9.79 20.97
CA PHE A 110 0.90 10.53 21.93
C PHE A 110 1.72 11.15 23.05
N ALA A 111 2.74 10.46 23.55
CA ALA A 111 3.58 10.92 24.66
C ALA A 111 4.37 12.20 24.35
N VAL A 112 4.76 12.42 23.10
CA VAL A 112 5.52 13.61 22.70
C VAL A 112 4.67 14.89 22.83
N ARG A 113 3.38 14.83 22.54
CA ARG A 113 2.48 16.00 22.53
C ARG A 113 1.06 15.63 22.98
N PRO A 114 0.88 15.11 24.19
CA PRO A 114 -0.43 14.59 24.61
C PRO A 114 -1.53 15.66 24.57
N LYS A 115 -1.21 16.91 24.92
CA LYS A 115 -2.18 18.00 24.94
C LYS A 115 -2.79 18.33 23.58
N THR A 116 -2.03 18.16 22.48
CA THR A 116 -2.56 18.42 21.12
C THR A 116 -3.61 17.38 20.73
N PHE A 117 -3.58 16.21 21.36
CA PHE A 117 -4.58 15.15 21.21
C PHE A 117 -5.68 15.18 22.29
N GLY A 118 -5.69 16.22 23.16
CA GLY A 118 -6.64 16.27 24.29
C GLY A 118 -6.42 15.20 25.35
N LEU A 119 -5.19 14.71 25.50
CA LEU A 119 -4.80 13.64 26.41
C LEU A 119 -3.93 14.17 27.56
N HIS A 120 -3.92 13.41 28.67
CA HIS A 120 -2.95 13.54 29.75
C HIS A 120 -1.93 12.39 29.68
N ALA A 121 -0.68 12.66 30.07
CA ALA A 121 0.37 11.64 30.05
C ALA A 121 0.02 10.41 30.92
N SER A 122 -0.75 10.60 31.99
CA SER A 122 -1.21 9.53 32.88
C SER A 122 -2.28 8.60 32.27
N GLU A 123 -2.83 8.95 31.10
CA GLU A 123 -3.80 8.11 30.39
C GLU A 123 -3.13 7.14 29.44
N LEU A 124 -1.84 7.36 29.14
CA LEU A 124 -1.11 6.53 28.19
C LEU A 124 -0.84 5.14 28.77
N PRO A 125 -0.81 4.10 27.92
CA PRO A 125 -0.49 2.75 28.35
C PRO A 125 0.89 2.66 29.01
N ASP A 126 1.00 1.80 30.03
CA ASP A 126 2.29 1.35 30.50
C ASP A 126 2.90 0.35 29.51
N LEU A 127 4.13 0.60 29.10
CA LEU A 127 4.85 -0.23 28.14
C LEU A 127 5.61 -1.39 28.78
N GLU A 128 5.63 -1.49 30.14
CA GLU A 128 6.36 -2.55 30.84
C GLU A 128 5.89 -3.95 30.39
N SER A 129 4.60 -4.10 30.14
CA SER A 129 4.02 -5.37 29.71
C SER A 129 4.46 -5.85 28.30
N VAL A 130 4.92 -4.95 27.43
CA VAL A 130 5.28 -5.27 26.04
C VAL A 130 6.77 -5.12 25.73
N GLN A 131 7.55 -4.46 26.59
CA GLN A 131 8.97 -4.15 26.34
C GLN A 131 9.85 -5.37 26.10
N ASP A 132 9.53 -6.50 26.72
CA ASP A 132 10.28 -7.74 26.58
C ASP A 132 10.28 -8.26 25.13
N PHE A 133 9.18 -8.06 24.40
CA PHE A 133 9.03 -8.46 23.00
C PHE A 133 9.83 -7.56 22.05
N LEU A 134 10.26 -6.39 22.50
CA LEU A 134 11.11 -5.45 21.76
C LEU A 134 12.57 -5.52 22.21
N SER A 135 12.91 -6.42 23.13
CA SER A 135 14.29 -6.55 23.58
C SER A 135 15.19 -7.06 22.47
N PRO A 136 16.47 -6.62 22.40
CA PRO A 136 17.44 -7.13 21.42
C PRO A 136 17.56 -8.66 21.45
N ALA A 137 17.42 -9.26 22.64
CA ALA A 137 17.47 -10.71 22.79
C ALA A 137 16.27 -11.41 22.14
N TYR A 138 15.05 -10.87 22.27
CA TYR A 138 13.87 -11.42 21.62
C TYR A 138 13.95 -11.28 20.10
N ILE A 139 14.32 -10.09 19.61
CA ILE A 139 14.47 -9.81 18.18
C ILE A 139 15.53 -10.74 17.54
N SER A 140 16.68 -10.92 18.19
CA SER A 140 17.70 -11.83 17.70
C SER A 140 17.25 -13.29 17.67
N ALA A 141 16.52 -13.74 18.70
CA ALA A 141 15.99 -15.10 18.74
C ALA A 141 14.88 -15.32 17.70
N LEU A 142 14.04 -14.30 17.46
CA LEU A 142 13.03 -14.32 16.41
C LEU A 142 13.67 -14.40 15.01
N GLY A 143 14.71 -13.60 14.77
CA GLY A 143 15.46 -13.64 13.53
C GLY A 143 16.12 -15.00 13.29
N GLN A 144 16.77 -15.57 14.32
CA GLN A 144 17.36 -16.90 14.25
C GLN A 144 16.30 -17.98 13.96
N HIS A 145 15.12 -17.88 14.61
CA HIS A 145 14.01 -18.80 14.36
C HIS A 145 13.58 -18.81 12.88
N PHE A 146 13.52 -17.64 12.24
CA PHE A 146 13.16 -17.56 10.82
C PHE A 146 14.29 -18.02 9.89
N LEU A 147 15.55 -17.83 10.27
CA LEU A 147 16.67 -18.39 9.51
C LEU A 147 16.66 -19.93 9.52
N ASP A 148 16.29 -20.52 10.65
CA ASP A 148 16.31 -21.96 10.83
C ASP A 148 15.05 -22.65 10.24
N ASN A 149 13.89 -21.99 10.25
CA ASN A 149 12.60 -22.60 9.93
C ASN A 149 11.89 -21.96 8.72
N GLY A 150 12.43 -20.89 8.14
CA GLY A 150 11.75 -20.08 7.14
C GLY A 150 10.69 -19.15 7.74
N LEU A 151 10.17 -18.24 6.92
CA LEU A 151 9.04 -17.40 7.30
C LEU A 151 7.75 -18.23 7.34
N PRO A 152 6.85 -17.97 8.30
CA PRO A 152 5.55 -18.63 8.31
C PRO A 152 4.77 -18.24 7.05
N GLU A 153 4.14 -19.23 6.43
CA GLU A 153 3.26 -18.98 5.30
C GLU A 153 2.03 -18.17 5.75
N SER A 154 1.59 -17.25 4.89
CA SER A 154 0.34 -16.52 5.10
C SER A 154 -0.84 -17.50 5.06
N ASP A 155 -1.81 -17.29 5.96
CA ASP A 155 -3.04 -18.07 6.03
C ASP A 155 -4.02 -17.57 4.95
N VAL A 156 -3.79 -18.01 3.72
CA VAL A 156 -4.69 -17.78 2.58
C VAL A 156 -5.37 -19.09 2.19
N ASP A 157 -6.56 -18.98 1.60
CA ASP A 157 -7.28 -20.16 1.09
C ASP A 157 -6.50 -20.84 -0.05
N GLU A 158 -6.95 -22.07 -0.40
CA GLU A 158 -6.26 -22.91 -1.38
C GLU A 158 -6.16 -22.23 -2.75
N ASP A 159 -7.21 -21.54 -3.20
CA ASP A 159 -7.22 -20.85 -4.50
C ASP A 159 -6.16 -19.74 -4.52
N LYS A 160 -6.06 -18.95 -3.44
CA LYS A 160 -5.05 -17.88 -3.33
C LYS A 160 -3.63 -18.46 -3.22
N ARG A 161 -3.47 -19.65 -2.64
CA ARG A 161 -2.18 -20.34 -2.57
C ARG A 161 -1.71 -20.75 -3.96
N ILE A 162 -2.60 -21.33 -4.77
CA ILE A 162 -2.30 -21.69 -6.16
C ILE A 162 -1.91 -20.45 -6.97
N ILE A 163 -2.66 -19.36 -6.83
CA ILE A 163 -2.36 -18.09 -7.48
C ILE A 163 -0.97 -17.60 -7.05
N ARG A 164 -0.69 -17.56 -5.75
CA ARG A 164 0.61 -17.14 -5.21
C ARG A 164 1.76 -17.94 -5.81
N ASP A 165 1.66 -19.26 -5.80
CA ASP A 165 2.73 -20.14 -6.24
C ASP A 165 2.97 -20.00 -7.76
N THR A 166 1.91 -19.78 -8.53
CA THR A 166 2.00 -19.49 -9.97
C THR A 166 2.76 -18.18 -10.24
N PHE A 167 2.37 -17.11 -9.56
CA PHE A 167 3.03 -15.80 -9.76
C PHE A 167 4.42 -15.74 -9.14
N ARG A 168 4.68 -16.50 -8.08
CA ARG A 168 6.02 -16.69 -7.52
C ARG A 168 6.96 -17.32 -8.52
N THR A 169 6.56 -18.41 -9.13
CA THR A 169 7.34 -19.09 -10.16
C THR A 169 7.62 -18.15 -11.34
N PHE A 170 6.60 -17.46 -11.83
CA PHE A 170 6.77 -16.48 -12.89
C PHE A 170 7.74 -15.34 -12.51
N ALA A 171 7.63 -14.82 -11.28
CA ALA A 171 8.51 -13.78 -10.79
C ALA A 171 9.97 -14.24 -10.71
N GLU A 172 10.21 -15.47 -10.25
CA GLU A 172 11.56 -16.03 -10.12
C GLU A 172 12.18 -16.37 -11.48
N GLU A 173 11.42 -17.00 -12.36
CA GLU A 173 11.94 -17.52 -13.63
C GLU A 173 12.01 -16.47 -14.75
N VAL A 174 11.12 -15.48 -14.74
CA VAL A 174 11.01 -14.50 -15.84
C VAL A 174 11.35 -13.08 -15.40
N VAL A 175 10.75 -12.59 -14.30
CA VAL A 175 10.91 -11.18 -13.91
C VAL A 175 12.28 -10.90 -13.30
N MET A 176 12.72 -11.69 -12.32
CA MET A 176 13.99 -11.46 -11.62
C MET A 176 15.21 -11.45 -12.54
N PRO A 177 15.34 -12.36 -13.52
CA PRO A 177 16.49 -12.35 -14.42
C PRO A 177 16.60 -11.09 -15.28
N LEU A 178 15.48 -10.42 -15.56
CA LEU A 178 15.42 -9.22 -16.39
C LEU A 178 15.47 -7.91 -15.58
N ALA A 179 15.15 -7.97 -14.28
CA ALA A 179 14.90 -6.80 -13.44
C ALA A 179 16.11 -5.85 -13.35
N GLU A 180 17.31 -6.38 -13.19
CA GLU A 180 18.54 -5.58 -13.06
C GLU A 180 18.85 -4.83 -14.36
N ASP A 181 18.74 -5.48 -15.51
CA ASP A 181 19.00 -4.88 -16.82
C ASP A 181 17.96 -3.81 -17.15
N ILE A 182 16.68 -4.06 -16.87
CA ILE A 182 15.60 -3.08 -17.06
C ILE A 182 15.90 -1.83 -16.25
N HIS A 183 16.27 -1.98 -14.97
CA HIS A 183 16.56 -0.85 -14.09
C HIS A 183 17.83 -0.09 -14.51
N ARG A 184 18.96 -0.80 -14.71
CA ARG A 184 20.26 -0.17 -14.97
C ARG A 184 20.35 0.48 -16.35
N LYS A 185 19.64 -0.06 -17.32
CA LYS A 185 19.68 0.41 -18.71
C LYS A 185 18.49 1.29 -19.08
N ASP A 186 17.62 1.61 -18.10
CA ASP A 186 16.39 2.41 -18.29
C ASP A 186 15.51 1.86 -19.43
N LEU A 187 15.32 0.53 -19.43
CA LEU A 187 14.56 -0.15 -20.49
C LEU A 187 13.06 -0.08 -20.19
N LEU A 188 12.27 -0.12 -21.26
CA LEU A 188 10.84 -0.40 -21.13
C LEU A 188 10.63 -1.85 -20.67
N VAL A 189 9.48 -2.13 -20.07
CA VAL A 189 9.10 -3.50 -19.72
C VAL A 189 8.95 -4.31 -21.00
N PRO A 190 9.71 -5.41 -21.17
CA PRO A 190 9.72 -6.17 -22.39
C PRO A 190 8.53 -7.11 -22.54
N ASP A 191 8.27 -7.54 -23.78
CA ASP A 191 7.16 -8.44 -24.10
C ASP A 191 7.28 -9.80 -23.41
N GLU A 192 8.49 -10.25 -23.06
CA GLU A 192 8.76 -11.46 -22.28
C GLU A 192 8.08 -11.43 -20.90
N ILE A 193 7.82 -10.24 -20.36
CA ILE A 193 7.04 -10.04 -19.12
C ILE A 193 5.59 -9.76 -19.45
N LEU A 194 5.31 -8.89 -20.44
CA LEU A 194 3.96 -8.41 -20.71
C LEU A 194 3.04 -9.47 -21.29
N GLU A 195 3.50 -10.25 -22.26
CA GLU A 195 2.65 -11.22 -22.96
C GLU A 195 2.20 -12.39 -22.04
N PRO A 196 3.07 -13.00 -21.22
CA PRO A 196 2.60 -13.95 -20.22
C PRO A 196 1.63 -13.35 -19.20
N LEU A 197 1.85 -12.12 -18.74
CA LEU A 197 0.94 -11.44 -17.81
C LEU A 197 -0.46 -11.23 -18.42
N LYS A 198 -0.56 -10.89 -19.72
CA LYS A 198 -1.83 -10.84 -20.44
C LYS A 198 -2.51 -12.22 -20.47
N GLN A 199 -1.76 -13.26 -20.82
CA GLN A 199 -2.28 -14.64 -20.89
C GLN A 199 -2.78 -15.15 -19.53
N MET A 200 -2.13 -14.76 -18.44
CA MET A 200 -2.57 -15.05 -17.08
C MET A 200 -3.75 -14.17 -16.61
N GLY A 201 -4.22 -13.23 -17.44
CA GLY A 201 -5.37 -12.38 -17.13
C GLY A 201 -5.14 -11.34 -16.03
N VAL A 202 -3.89 -11.02 -15.73
CA VAL A 202 -3.50 -10.20 -14.58
C VAL A 202 -4.08 -8.78 -14.62
N PHE A 203 -4.33 -8.25 -15.81
CA PHE A 203 -4.92 -6.92 -16.00
C PHE A 203 -6.42 -6.89 -15.71
N GLY A 204 -7.06 -8.05 -15.63
CA GLY A 204 -8.48 -8.22 -15.31
C GLY A 204 -8.78 -8.54 -13.85
N LEU A 205 -7.78 -8.58 -12.94
CA LEU A 205 -7.97 -9.00 -11.55
C LEU A 205 -9.03 -8.21 -10.77
N SER A 206 -9.19 -6.93 -11.06
CA SER A 206 -10.20 -6.06 -10.42
C SER A 206 -11.41 -5.76 -11.31
N ILE A 207 -11.46 -6.36 -12.51
CA ILE A 207 -12.56 -6.19 -13.46
C ILE A 207 -13.56 -7.34 -13.29
N PRO A 208 -14.87 -7.04 -13.19
CA PRO A 208 -15.89 -8.06 -13.06
C PRO A 208 -15.92 -9.09 -14.20
N GLU A 209 -16.29 -10.33 -13.89
CA GLU A 209 -16.39 -11.43 -14.87
C GLU A 209 -17.30 -11.10 -16.06
N ARG A 210 -18.41 -10.37 -15.86
CA ARG A 210 -19.31 -9.91 -16.95
C ARG A 210 -18.64 -9.01 -17.98
N PHE A 211 -17.46 -8.46 -17.66
CA PHE A 211 -16.63 -7.67 -18.56
C PHE A 211 -15.35 -8.42 -19.00
N GLY A 212 -15.26 -9.73 -18.76
CA GLY A 212 -14.13 -10.56 -19.13
C GLY A 212 -12.95 -10.50 -18.15
N GLY A 213 -13.14 -9.93 -16.97
CA GLY A 213 -12.15 -9.93 -15.89
C GLY A 213 -12.18 -11.19 -15.04
N LEU A 214 -11.44 -11.17 -13.94
CA LEU A 214 -11.31 -12.28 -12.98
C LEU A 214 -11.98 -11.99 -11.63
N LYS A 215 -12.48 -10.77 -11.41
CA LYS A 215 -13.20 -10.43 -10.18
C LYS A 215 -14.61 -10.99 -10.23
N PRO A 216 -15.05 -11.81 -9.24
CA PRO A 216 -16.44 -12.25 -9.17
C PRO A 216 -17.42 -11.08 -9.20
N ASP A 217 -18.54 -11.24 -9.93
CA ASP A 217 -19.54 -10.16 -10.04
C ASP A 217 -20.23 -9.85 -8.71
N THR A 218 -20.26 -10.81 -7.78
CA THR A 218 -21.06 -10.76 -6.55
C THR A 218 -20.25 -10.39 -5.30
N GLN A 219 -18.92 -10.35 -5.39
CA GLN A 219 -18.07 -10.06 -4.22
C GLN A 219 -16.78 -9.36 -4.61
N GLU A 220 -16.18 -8.64 -3.65
CA GLU A 220 -14.83 -8.08 -3.81
C GLU A 220 -13.78 -9.16 -3.57
N ASP A 221 -12.75 -9.22 -4.42
CA ASP A 221 -11.58 -10.07 -4.26
C ASP A 221 -10.29 -9.24 -4.18
N SER A 222 -10.16 -8.49 -3.08
CA SER A 222 -8.94 -7.72 -2.84
C SER A 222 -7.73 -8.62 -2.52
N MET A 223 -7.96 -9.83 -2.00
CA MET A 223 -6.88 -10.75 -1.65
C MET A 223 -6.17 -11.28 -2.90
N GLY A 224 -6.88 -11.56 -3.98
CA GLY A 224 -6.27 -11.92 -5.26
C GLY A 224 -5.29 -10.86 -5.77
N MET A 225 -5.70 -9.59 -5.73
CA MET A 225 -4.82 -8.46 -6.05
C MET A 225 -3.58 -8.38 -5.14
N VAL A 226 -3.76 -8.57 -3.82
CA VAL A 226 -2.64 -8.51 -2.85
C VAL A 226 -1.62 -9.59 -3.15
N VAL A 227 -2.05 -10.83 -3.31
CA VAL A 227 -1.17 -11.99 -3.55
C VAL A 227 -0.38 -11.82 -4.85
N VAL A 228 -1.03 -11.43 -5.94
CA VAL A 228 -0.36 -11.21 -7.23
C VAL A 228 0.60 -10.04 -7.17
N THR A 229 0.18 -8.92 -6.53
CA THR A 229 1.05 -7.74 -6.38
C THR A 229 2.29 -8.07 -5.55
N GLU A 230 2.14 -8.83 -4.47
CA GLU A 230 3.24 -9.25 -3.59
C GLU A 230 4.29 -10.04 -4.39
N GLU A 231 3.90 -11.10 -5.09
CA GLU A 231 4.84 -11.95 -5.80
C GLU A 231 5.49 -11.26 -7.01
N LEU A 232 4.73 -10.51 -7.79
CA LEU A 232 5.30 -9.74 -8.89
C LEU A 232 6.25 -8.64 -8.38
N SER A 233 5.93 -7.99 -7.26
CA SER A 233 6.79 -6.97 -6.65
C SER A 233 8.04 -7.57 -6.03
N ARG A 234 7.98 -8.80 -5.52
CA ARG A 234 9.14 -9.57 -5.05
C ARG A 234 10.12 -9.81 -6.20
N GLY A 235 9.63 -10.06 -7.40
CA GLY A 235 10.45 -10.13 -8.60
C GLY A 235 11.02 -8.76 -8.99
N SER A 236 10.16 -7.80 -9.21
CA SER A 236 10.49 -6.38 -9.45
C SER A 236 9.23 -5.52 -9.35
N LEU A 237 9.19 -4.59 -8.42
CA LEU A 237 8.09 -3.63 -8.33
C LEU A 237 7.96 -2.82 -9.63
N GLY A 238 9.08 -2.33 -10.19
CA GLY A 238 9.08 -1.47 -11.38
C GLY A 238 8.71 -2.21 -12.67
N ALA A 239 9.25 -3.42 -12.85
CA ALA A 239 9.08 -4.18 -14.10
C ALA A 239 7.79 -5.02 -14.14
N ALA A 240 7.22 -5.38 -12.98
CA ALA A 240 6.04 -6.26 -12.94
C ALA A 240 4.97 -5.79 -11.93
N GLY A 241 5.30 -5.64 -10.65
CA GLY A 241 4.32 -5.36 -9.60
C GLY A 241 3.51 -4.09 -9.81
N SER A 242 4.08 -3.04 -10.40
CA SER A 242 3.37 -1.79 -10.67
C SER A 242 2.43 -1.84 -11.89
N LEU A 243 2.55 -2.83 -12.76
CA LEU A 243 1.77 -2.90 -14.00
C LEU A 243 0.28 -3.09 -13.76
N ILE A 244 -0.09 -3.89 -12.77
CA ILE A 244 -1.47 -4.25 -12.47
C ILE A 244 -2.27 -3.13 -11.78
N THR A 245 -1.60 -2.18 -11.15
CA THR A 245 -2.27 -1.10 -10.41
C THR A 245 -2.95 -0.07 -11.32
N ARG A 246 -2.48 0.14 -12.55
CA ARG A 246 -3.07 1.12 -13.49
C ARG A 246 -4.39 0.62 -14.09
N PRO A 247 -4.47 -0.62 -14.57
CA PRO A 247 -5.75 -1.24 -14.93
C PRO A 247 -6.77 -1.19 -13.80
N GLU A 248 -6.37 -1.48 -12.56
CA GLU A 248 -7.26 -1.40 -11.40
C GLU A 248 -7.84 0.00 -11.19
N ILE A 249 -6.99 1.03 -11.18
CA ILE A 249 -7.43 2.42 -10.98
C ILE A 249 -8.40 2.84 -12.09
N MET A 250 -8.09 2.54 -13.34
CA MET A 250 -8.96 2.87 -14.47
C MET A 250 -10.28 2.10 -14.43
N ALA A 251 -10.24 0.81 -14.12
CA ALA A 251 -11.43 -0.02 -13.99
C ALA A 251 -12.36 0.48 -12.87
N ARG A 252 -11.82 0.81 -11.69
CA ARG A 252 -12.62 1.39 -10.60
C ARG A 252 -13.23 2.73 -10.99
N ALA A 253 -12.47 3.61 -11.64
CA ALA A 253 -13.00 4.88 -12.12
C ALA A 253 -14.14 4.70 -13.14
N LEU A 254 -14.03 3.73 -14.05
CA LEU A 254 -15.08 3.38 -15.01
C LEU A 254 -16.31 2.79 -14.34
N MET A 255 -16.12 1.89 -13.36
CA MET A 255 -17.22 1.28 -12.63
C MET A 255 -18.02 2.31 -11.81
N GLU A 256 -17.34 3.30 -11.22
CA GLU A 256 -17.96 4.33 -10.38
C GLU A 256 -18.59 5.48 -11.17
N GLY A 257 -17.96 5.90 -12.27
CA GLY A 257 -18.35 7.14 -12.95
C GLY A 257 -18.48 7.05 -14.47
N GLY A 258 -18.18 5.90 -15.07
CA GLY A 258 -18.32 5.69 -16.51
C GLY A 258 -19.76 5.38 -16.92
N THR A 259 -20.16 5.78 -18.15
CA THR A 259 -21.43 5.34 -18.75
C THR A 259 -21.37 3.85 -19.10
N GLU A 260 -22.51 3.23 -19.32
CA GLU A 260 -22.60 1.83 -19.76
C GLU A 260 -21.80 1.58 -21.05
N GLU A 261 -21.87 2.51 -22.00
CA GLU A 261 -21.11 2.42 -23.25
C GLU A 261 -19.59 2.51 -23.00
N GLN A 262 -19.15 3.38 -22.10
CA GLN A 262 -17.74 3.46 -21.71
C GLN A 262 -17.28 2.20 -21.00
N GLN A 263 -18.06 1.66 -20.09
CA GLN A 263 -17.76 0.40 -19.41
C GLN A 263 -17.67 -0.76 -20.41
N ALA A 264 -18.65 -0.90 -21.29
CA ALA A 264 -18.71 -1.95 -22.30
C ALA A 264 -17.55 -1.85 -23.31
N LYS A 265 -17.09 -0.64 -23.63
CA LYS A 265 -15.95 -0.43 -24.53
C LYS A 265 -14.62 -0.75 -23.86
N TRP A 266 -14.39 -0.21 -22.66
CA TRP A 266 -13.06 -0.15 -22.07
C TRP A 266 -12.73 -1.33 -21.15
N LEU A 267 -13.68 -1.80 -20.34
CA LEU A 267 -13.38 -2.83 -19.35
C LEU A 267 -12.93 -4.16 -19.97
N PRO A 268 -13.55 -4.68 -21.05
CA PRO A 268 -13.06 -5.90 -21.69
C PRO A 268 -11.66 -5.73 -22.32
N ALA A 269 -11.40 -4.59 -22.96
CA ALA A 269 -10.11 -4.32 -23.60
C ALA A 269 -8.97 -4.13 -22.58
N ILE A 270 -9.29 -3.63 -21.38
CA ILE A 270 -8.34 -3.54 -20.25
C ILE A 270 -8.11 -4.93 -19.68
N ALA A 271 -9.18 -5.72 -19.45
CA ALA A 271 -9.08 -7.05 -18.86
C ALA A 271 -8.21 -8.00 -19.69
N SER A 272 -8.33 -7.96 -21.03
CA SER A 272 -7.49 -8.75 -21.94
C SER A 272 -6.04 -8.25 -22.05
N GLY A 273 -5.76 -7.02 -21.60
CA GLY A 273 -4.49 -6.35 -21.81
C GLY A 273 -4.27 -5.80 -23.24
N ASP A 274 -5.31 -5.80 -24.09
CA ASP A 274 -5.25 -5.15 -25.43
C ASP A 274 -5.12 -3.64 -25.28
N THR A 275 -5.71 -3.09 -24.21
CA THR A 275 -5.55 -1.68 -23.84
C THR A 275 -4.71 -1.59 -22.56
N LEU A 276 -3.45 -1.21 -22.71
CA LEU A 276 -2.59 -0.86 -21.59
C LEU A 276 -2.90 0.55 -21.11
N CYS A 277 -2.98 0.71 -19.80
CA CYS A 277 -3.43 1.93 -19.15
C CYS A 277 -2.32 2.68 -18.43
N ALA A 278 -2.43 4.01 -18.39
CA ALA A 278 -1.67 4.85 -17.48
C ALA A 278 -2.58 5.86 -16.78
N VAL A 279 -2.14 6.35 -15.62
CA VAL A 279 -2.90 7.31 -14.79
C VAL A 279 -2.13 8.61 -14.68
N SER A 280 -2.76 9.70 -15.10
CA SER A 280 -2.18 11.04 -15.21
C SER A 280 -2.89 12.02 -14.26
N VAL A 281 -2.45 12.10 -13.02
CA VAL A 281 -3.01 12.96 -11.97
C VAL A 281 -2.04 14.07 -11.60
N THR A 282 -0.82 13.71 -11.18
CA THR A 282 0.21 14.59 -10.67
C THR A 282 0.70 15.59 -11.72
N GLU A 283 0.97 16.83 -11.27
CA GLU A 283 1.57 17.91 -12.05
C GLU A 283 2.90 18.34 -11.43
N PRO A 284 3.78 19.06 -12.16
CA PRO A 284 5.06 19.50 -11.61
C PRO A 284 4.95 20.26 -10.27
N ASN A 285 3.87 20.99 -10.06
CA ASN A 285 3.64 21.79 -8.86
C ASN A 285 2.57 21.22 -7.93
N THR A 286 1.97 20.06 -8.24
CA THR A 286 0.79 19.55 -7.53
C THR A 286 0.86 18.03 -7.43
N GLY A 287 1.04 17.51 -6.23
CA GLY A 287 1.04 16.08 -5.92
C GLY A 287 -0.05 15.76 -4.90
N SER A 288 0.24 15.87 -3.60
CA SER A 288 -0.73 15.57 -2.54
C SER A 288 -1.95 16.48 -2.54
N ASP A 289 -1.79 17.75 -2.90
CA ASP A 289 -2.89 18.69 -3.07
C ASP A 289 -3.56 18.54 -4.45
N VAL A 290 -4.23 17.42 -4.66
CA VAL A 290 -4.95 17.12 -5.91
C VAL A 290 -6.03 18.16 -6.22
N ALA A 291 -6.57 18.83 -5.21
CA ALA A 291 -7.57 19.90 -5.40
C ALA A 291 -7.02 21.10 -6.20
N SER A 292 -5.68 21.28 -6.22
CA SER A 292 -5.02 22.39 -6.92
C SER A 292 -4.53 22.03 -8.34
N VAL A 293 -4.91 20.87 -8.88
CA VAL A 293 -4.61 20.48 -10.27
C VAL A 293 -5.02 21.59 -11.23
N ALA A 294 -4.09 21.99 -12.10
CA ALA A 294 -4.22 23.16 -13.00
C ALA A 294 -4.42 22.79 -14.47
N LEU A 295 -4.12 21.55 -14.92
CA LEU A 295 -4.40 21.12 -16.28
C LEU A 295 -5.87 21.37 -16.61
N ARG A 296 -6.15 22.13 -17.65
CA ARG A 296 -7.51 22.57 -18.02
C ARG A 296 -8.14 21.65 -19.03
N ALA A 297 -9.44 21.40 -18.86
CA ALA A 297 -10.31 20.81 -19.85
C ALA A 297 -11.34 21.87 -20.28
N ILE A 298 -11.30 22.30 -21.52
CA ILE A 298 -12.18 23.31 -22.10
C ILE A 298 -13.11 22.65 -23.06
N LYS A 299 -14.44 22.81 -22.86
CA LYS A 299 -15.46 22.27 -23.75
C LYS A 299 -15.45 23.01 -25.09
N THR A 300 -15.48 22.27 -26.19
CA THR A 300 -15.53 22.76 -27.56
C THR A 300 -16.73 22.14 -28.30
N SER A 301 -17.00 22.57 -29.54
CA SER A 301 -18.06 21.97 -30.36
C SER A 301 -17.79 20.51 -30.74
N GLY A 302 -16.51 20.09 -30.77
CA GLY A 302 -16.09 18.71 -31.13
C GLY A 302 -15.71 17.83 -29.96
N GLY A 303 -15.81 18.32 -28.69
CA GLY A 303 -15.40 17.56 -27.52
C GLY A 303 -14.73 18.43 -26.47
N TRP A 304 -13.55 17.98 -25.97
CA TRP A 304 -12.81 18.67 -24.92
C TRP A 304 -11.36 18.93 -25.35
N LEU A 305 -10.88 20.13 -25.12
CA LEU A 305 -9.50 20.50 -25.29
C LEU A 305 -8.78 20.42 -23.95
N LEU A 306 -7.82 19.49 -23.81
CA LEU A 306 -6.96 19.37 -22.63
C LEU A 306 -5.68 20.17 -22.83
N ASN A 307 -5.36 21.06 -21.88
CA ASN A 307 -4.17 21.90 -21.95
C ASN A 307 -3.47 21.97 -20.59
N GLY A 308 -2.20 21.55 -20.54
CA GLY A 308 -1.35 21.50 -19.36
C GLY A 308 -0.36 20.34 -19.41
N GLY A 309 0.43 20.20 -18.35
CA GLY A 309 1.43 19.13 -18.20
C GLY A 309 1.13 18.21 -17.02
N LYS A 310 1.44 16.94 -17.18
CA LYS A 310 1.41 15.93 -16.13
C LYS A 310 2.81 15.36 -15.96
N THR A 311 3.10 14.84 -14.76
CA THR A 311 4.39 14.22 -14.42
C THR A 311 4.19 12.93 -13.65
N TRP A 312 5.24 12.12 -13.58
CA TRP A 312 5.24 10.84 -12.84
C TRP A 312 4.14 9.86 -13.31
N CYS A 313 3.79 9.93 -14.59
CA CYS A 313 2.79 9.05 -15.18
C CYS A 313 3.44 7.72 -15.56
N THR A 314 3.46 6.79 -14.61
CA THR A 314 4.02 5.45 -14.82
C THR A 314 3.36 4.79 -16.01
N TYR A 315 4.19 4.19 -16.89
CA TYR A 315 3.77 3.44 -18.07
C TYR A 315 3.17 4.28 -19.21
N ALA A 316 3.19 5.62 -19.13
CA ALA A 316 2.57 6.48 -20.14
C ALA A 316 3.14 6.29 -21.55
N GLY A 317 4.41 5.90 -21.66
CA GLY A 317 5.07 5.61 -22.94
C GLY A 317 4.41 4.48 -23.71
N ALA A 318 4.14 3.36 -23.05
CA ALA A 318 3.58 2.14 -23.63
C ALA A 318 2.03 2.09 -23.59
N ALA A 319 1.40 2.86 -22.72
CA ALA A 319 -0.06 2.88 -22.60
C ALA A 319 -0.74 3.39 -23.86
N SER A 320 -1.83 2.75 -24.25
CA SER A 320 -2.73 3.19 -25.35
C SER A 320 -3.89 4.05 -24.84
N ALA A 321 -4.18 4.03 -23.54
CA ALA A 321 -5.19 4.86 -22.90
C ALA A 321 -4.64 5.51 -21.63
N LEU A 322 -4.96 6.80 -21.43
CA LEU A 322 -4.60 7.57 -20.25
C LEU A 322 -5.86 7.98 -19.48
N LEU A 323 -5.89 7.72 -18.17
CA LEU A 323 -6.87 8.30 -17.28
C LEU A 323 -6.33 9.65 -16.77
N VAL A 324 -6.87 10.75 -17.27
CA VAL A 324 -6.36 12.10 -17.02
C VAL A 324 -7.31 12.86 -16.10
N LEU A 325 -6.80 13.36 -14.97
CA LEU A 325 -7.53 14.29 -14.11
C LEU A 325 -7.30 15.73 -14.60
N ALA A 326 -8.38 16.45 -14.88
CA ALA A 326 -8.34 17.81 -15.41
C ALA A 326 -9.37 18.73 -14.73
N ARG A 327 -9.08 20.02 -14.73
CA ARG A 327 -9.98 21.06 -14.23
C ARG A 327 -10.96 21.48 -15.31
N THR A 328 -12.22 21.14 -15.10
CA THR A 328 -13.35 21.53 -15.95
C THR A 328 -14.03 22.81 -15.50
N ASP A 329 -13.98 23.13 -14.20
CA ASP A 329 -14.52 24.35 -13.63
C ASP A 329 -13.52 24.94 -12.62
N LYS A 330 -13.06 26.17 -12.88
CA LYS A 330 -12.09 26.89 -12.03
C LYS A 330 -12.75 27.71 -10.91
N ASP A 331 -14.04 27.99 -11.03
CA ASP A 331 -14.74 28.93 -10.18
C ASP A 331 -15.56 28.25 -9.07
N ILE A 332 -15.84 26.96 -9.23
CA ILE A 332 -16.59 26.18 -8.24
C ILE A 332 -15.82 25.99 -6.92
N LYS A 333 -16.55 26.05 -5.83
CA LYS A 333 -16.01 25.79 -4.48
C LYS A 333 -16.78 24.66 -3.80
N PRO A 334 -16.09 23.79 -3.06
CA PRO A 334 -14.63 23.66 -2.91
C PRO A 334 -13.96 23.22 -4.23
N ALA A 335 -12.68 23.57 -4.41
CA ALA A 335 -11.96 23.44 -5.68
C ALA A 335 -11.95 22.02 -6.27
N HIS A 336 -11.96 20.96 -5.45
CA HIS A 336 -11.99 19.57 -5.91
C HIS A 336 -13.26 19.20 -6.70
N LYS A 337 -14.39 19.91 -6.48
CA LYS A 337 -15.64 19.68 -7.25
C LYS A 337 -15.55 20.16 -8.69
N GLY A 338 -14.55 20.96 -9.04
CA GLY A 338 -14.30 21.42 -10.39
C GLY A 338 -13.37 20.52 -11.21
N LEU A 339 -13.12 19.30 -10.76
CA LEU A 339 -12.27 18.32 -11.43
C LEU A 339 -13.11 17.23 -12.11
N SER A 340 -12.62 16.73 -13.24
CA SER A 340 -13.22 15.61 -13.97
C SER A 340 -12.13 14.66 -14.46
N LEU A 341 -12.48 13.38 -14.59
CA LEU A 341 -11.63 12.36 -15.18
C LEU A 341 -11.96 12.21 -16.67
N PHE A 342 -10.93 12.07 -17.47
CA PHE A 342 -11.03 11.84 -18.90
C PHE A 342 -10.27 10.56 -19.27
N ILE A 343 -10.87 9.72 -20.12
CA ILE A 343 -10.15 8.65 -20.79
C ILE A 343 -9.67 9.22 -22.12
N VAL A 344 -8.35 9.29 -22.27
CA VAL A 344 -7.70 9.84 -23.46
C VAL A 344 -7.06 8.70 -24.23
N GLU A 345 -7.56 8.41 -25.43
CA GLU A 345 -6.93 7.46 -26.33
C GLU A 345 -5.63 8.08 -26.85
N LYS A 346 -4.56 7.35 -26.71
CA LYS A 346 -3.25 7.76 -27.20
C LYS A 346 -2.99 7.06 -28.53
N PRO A 347 -2.90 7.78 -29.65
CA PRO A 347 -2.48 7.16 -30.89
C PRO A 347 -1.06 6.60 -30.72
N ALA A 348 -0.75 5.52 -31.46
CA ALA A 348 0.55 4.86 -31.40
C ALA A 348 1.67 5.82 -31.83
N TYR A 349 2.11 6.67 -30.90
CA TYR A 349 3.35 7.42 -31.06
C TYR A 349 4.51 6.51 -30.67
N LYS A 350 5.64 6.64 -31.34
CA LYS A 350 6.90 6.22 -30.77
C LYS A 350 7.06 6.95 -29.46
N ALA A 351 6.94 6.22 -28.38
CA ALA A 351 7.03 6.79 -27.05
C ALA A 351 8.41 7.42 -26.87
N VAL A 352 8.43 8.70 -26.51
CA VAL A 352 9.63 9.31 -25.95
C VAL A 352 9.53 9.05 -24.46
N SER A 353 10.48 8.30 -23.91
CA SER A 353 10.59 8.02 -22.48
C SER A 353 11.01 9.31 -21.79
N TYR A 354 10.07 10.11 -21.36
CA TYR A 354 10.31 11.27 -20.49
C TYR A 354 9.41 11.23 -19.27
N THR A 355 9.94 11.67 -18.15
CA THR A 355 9.23 11.89 -16.89
C THR A 355 8.12 12.95 -16.99
N HIS A 356 8.00 13.64 -18.11
CA HIS A 356 7.03 14.71 -18.35
C HIS A 356 6.18 14.38 -19.59
N LEU A 357 4.88 14.32 -19.40
CA LEU A 357 3.89 14.23 -20.46
C LEU A 357 3.32 15.62 -20.74
N THR A 358 3.71 16.19 -21.87
CA THR A 358 2.96 17.30 -22.46
C THR A 358 1.86 16.66 -23.31
N LEU A 359 0.61 16.77 -22.87
CA LEU A 359 -0.51 16.32 -23.68
C LEU A 359 -0.66 17.29 -24.87
N PRO A 360 -0.48 16.82 -26.12
CA PRO A 360 -0.82 17.64 -27.26
C PRO A 360 -2.30 17.95 -27.23
N THR A 361 -2.68 19.06 -27.85
CA THR A 361 -4.08 19.41 -28.10
C THR A 361 -4.76 18.23 -28.79
N ILE A 362 -5.64 17.53 -28.08
CA ILE A 362 -6.42 16.43 -28.63
C ILE A 362 -7.83 16.99 -28.87
N TYR A 363 -8.25 16.92 -30.13
CA TYR A 363 -9.57 17.35 -30.57
C TYR A 363 -10.59 16.25 -30.33
#